data_b04671ff426d94a70f55aa27487c8799
#
_entry.id   b04671ff426d94a70f55aa27487c8799
#
_cell.length_a   1.000
_cell.length_b   1.000
_cell.length_c   1.000
_cell.angle_alpha   90.00
_cell.angle_beta   90.00
_cell.angle_gamma   90.00
#
_symmetry.space_group_name_H-M   'P 1'
#
loop_
_entity.id
_entity.type
_entity.pdbx_description
1 polymer ?
#
loop_
_entity_poly.entity_id
_entity_poly.type
_entity_poly.pdbx_seq_one_letter_code
_entity_poly.pdbx_strand_id
1 'polypeptide(L)'
;LAVNLDRIQRLATKWGVTVEMKPTIGEFVAQDAVLFEVHGPHLRVRPHQLMTCLIFGDTHSPTVSPAAALQALVDIALKALSPSINDPGRAVQAIDHIEDLLMIIAPRIQHESDRSATTRIRGTRRTWADYVTVATDEIRHYSSGSTQVQRRLRSLLLTLLNACPPDQHPPLTTRLDALDAQVQREWE
;
A
#
# COMPACT_ATOMS: atom_id res chain seq x y z
N LEU A 1 -11.98 6.52 -0.21
CA LEU A 1 -12.86 5.72 -1.05
C LEU A 1 -12.89 4.28 -0.58
N ALA A 2 -14.07 3.73 -0.23
CA ALA A 2 -14.31 2.31 -0.01
C ALA A 2 -15.20 1.76 -1.13
N VAL A 3 -15.05 0.46 -1.45
CA VAL A 3 -15.68 -0.12 -2.64
C VAL A 3 -16.26 -1.50 -2.33
N ASN A 4 -17.50 -1.74 -2.74
CA ASN A 4 -18.12 -3.07 -2.70
C ASN A 4 -17.82 -3.83 -4.00
N LEU A 5 -16.66 -4.51 -4.04
CA LEU A 5 -16.17 -5.24 -5.21
C LEU A 5 -17.13 -6.38 -5.62
N ASP A 6 -17.70 -7.11 -4.66
CA ASP A 6 -18.62 -8.22 -4.97
C ASP A 6 -19.87 -7.75 -5.71
N ARG A 7 -20.37 -6.56 -5.36
CA ARG A 7 -21.51 -5.95 -6.05
C ARG A 7 -21.14 -5.50 -7.46
N ILE A 8 -19.97 -4.89 -7.65
CA ILE A 8 -19.46 -4.51 -8.97
C ILE A 8 -19.29 -5.75 -9.84
N GLN A 9 -18.71 -6.84 -9.32
CA GLN A 9 -18.53 -8.09 -10.05
C GLN A 9 -19.87 -8.66 -10.54
N ARG A 10 -20.90 -8.68 -9.67
CA ARG A 10 -22.25 -9.13 -10.06
C ARG A 10 -22.86 -8.27 -11.15
N LEU A 11 -22.70 -6.94 -11.07
CA LEU A 11 -23.17 -6.01 -12.09
C LEU A 11 -22.44 -6.20 -13.42
N ALA A 12 -21.11 -6.30 -13.39
CA ALA A 12 -20.27 -6.52 -14.56
C ALA A 12 -20.64 -7.83 -15.28
N THR A 13 -20.85 -8.91 -14.51
CA THR A 13 -21.30 -10.20 -15.05
C THR A 13 -22.70 -10.10 -15.67
N LYS A 14 -23.64 -9.46 -14.97
CA LYS A 14 -25.02 -9.26 -15.47
C LYS A 14 -25.06 -8.45 -16.76
N TRP A 15 -24.18 -7.48 -16.91
CA TRP A 15 -24.14 -6.64 -18.11
C TRP A 15 -23.25 -7.20 -19.23
N GLY A 16 -22.45 -8.22 -18.95
CA GLY A 16 -21.51 -8.81 -19.90
C GLY A 16 -20.31 -7.92 -20.21
N VAL A 17 -19.93 -7.03 -19.28
CA VAL A 17 -18.86 -6.04 -19.45
C VAL A 17 -17.71 -6.29 -18.48
N THR A 18 -16.57 -5.66 -18.74
CA THR A 18 -15.48 -5.51 -17.78
C THR A 18 -15.51 -4.09 -17.22
N VAL A 19 -15.44 -3.94 -15.92
CA VAL A 19 -15.42 -2.65 -15.23
C VAL A 19 -14.00 -2.41 -14.71
N GLU A 20 -13.39 -1.32 -15.15
CA GLU A 20 -12.08 -0.88 -14.68
C GLU A 20 -12.26 0.30 -13.73
N MET A 21 -11.77 0.16 -12.51
CA MET A 21 -11.77 1.23 -11.51
C MET A 21 -10.45 2.02 -11.65
N LYS A 22 -10.54 3.34 -11.84
CA LYS A 22 -9.36 4.19 -12.04
C LYS A 22 -8.66 4.59 -10.73
N PRO A 23 -9.38 5.07 -9.69
CA PRO A 23 -8.72 5.40 -8.44
C PRO A 23 -8.40 4.14 -7.63
N THR A 24 -7.29 4.18 -6.92
CA THR A 24 -6.92 3.15 -5.94
C THR A 24 -7.79 3.29 -4.68
N ILE A 25 -8.16 2.16 -4.09
CA ILE A 25 -8.91 2.15 -2.83
C ILE A 25 -8.07 2.82 -1.73
N GLY A 26 -8.64 3.81 -1.05
CA GLY A 26 -7.98 4.58 0.00
C GLY A 26 -7.31 5.87 -0.48
N GLU A 27 -7.24 6.11 -1.79
CA GLU A 27 -6.71 7.36 -2.33
C GLU A 27 -7.73 8.49 -2.34
N PHE A 28 -7.23 9.72 -2.40
CA PHE A 28 -8.03 10.91 -2.63
C PHE A 28 -8.59 10.88 -4.05
N VAL A 29 -9.86 11.22 -4.18
CA VAL A 29 -10.53 11.31 -5.47
C VAL A 29 -10.92 12.78 -5.68
N ALA A 30 -10.34 13.40 -6.69
CA ALA A 30 -10.67 14.77 -7.04
C ALA A 30 -12.11 14.90 -7.58
N GLN A 31 -12.66 16.09 -7.48
CA GLN A 31 -13.92 16.39 -8.14
C GLN A 31 -13.78 16.17 -9.65
N ASP A 32 -14.81 15.61 -10.27
CA ASP A 32 -14.86 15.28 -11.71
C ASP A 32 -13.84 14.20 -12.18
N ALA A 33 -13.17 13.50 -11.25
CA ALA A 33 -12.30 12.40 -11.61
C ALA A 33 -13.09 11.22 -12.19
N VAL A 34 -12.54 10.57 -13.22
CA VAL A 34 -13.10 9.36 -13.79
C VAL A 34 -12.96 8.22 -12.77
N LEU A 35 -14.07 7.66 -12.32
CA LEU A 35 -14.09 6.59 -11.32
C LEU A 35 -14.05 5.20 -11.96
N PHE A 36 -14.77 5.03 -13.07
CA PHE A 36 -14.87 3.75 -13.76
C PHE A 36 -14.74 3.94 -15.26
N GLU A 37 -14.05 3.02 -15.91
CA GLU A 37 -14.17 2.76 -17.33
C GLU A 37 -14.85 1.41 -17.55
N VAL A 38 -15.74 1.35 -18.55
CA VAL A 38 -16.50 0.13 -18.84
C VAL A 38 -16.17 -0.34 -20.24
N HIS A 39 -15.67 -1.58 -20.35
CA HIS A 39 -15.27 -2.19 -21.61
C HIS A 39 -16.25 -3.31 -21.99
N GLY A 40 -16.81 -3.22 -23.20
CA GLY A 40 -17.76 -4.20 -23.73
C GLY A 40 -19.07 -3.57 -24.24
N PRO A 41 -20.12 -4.35 -24.45
CA PRO A 41 -21.41 -3.84 -24.96
C PRO A 41 -22.11 -2.94 -23.91
N HIS A 42 -22.13 -1.63 -24.15
CA HIS A 42 -22.60 -0.62 -23.20
C HIS A 42 -24.12 -0.50 -23.06
N LEU A 43 -24.93 -1.15 -23.89
CA LEU A 43 -26.39 -1.02 -23.98
C LEU A 43 -27.15 -1.30 -22.67
N ARG A 44 -26.56 -2.00 -21.72
CA ARG A 44 -27.18 -2.38 -20.43
C ARG A 44 -26.56 -1.73 -19.20
N VAL A 45 -25.52 -0.94 -19.38
CA VAL A 45 -24.78 -0.32 -18.27
C VAL A 45 -25.60 0.82 -17.68
N ARG A 46 -25.71 0.81 -16.35
CA ARG A 46 -26.39 1.88 -15.59
C ARG A 46 -25.38 2.51 -14.63
N PRO A 47 -24.76 3.65 -14.98
CA PRO A 47 -23.70 4.28 -14.21
C PRO A 47 -24.04 4.51 -12.73
N HIS A 48 -25.29 4.91 -12.45
CA HIS A 48 -25.72 5.16 -11.06
C HIS A 48 -25.63 3.90 -10.17
N GLN A 49 -25.76 2.69 -10.73
CA GLN A 49 -25.63 1.45 -9.97
C GLN A 49 -24.16 1.17 -9.59
N LEU A 50 -23.19 1.60 -10.40
CA LEU A 50 -21.76 1.56 -10.02
C LEU A 50 -21.47 2.56 -8.91
N MET A 51 -22.04 3.76 -9.00
CA MET A 51 -21.88 4.77 -7.96
C MET A 51 -22.38 4.31 -6.58
N THR A 52 -23.49 3.53 -6.54
CA THR A 52 -23.97 2.96 -5.26
C THR A 52 -23.09 1.85 -4.69
N CYS A 53 -22.04 1.44 -5.40
CA CYS A 53 -21.03 0.51 -4.89
C CYS A 53 -19.86 1.21 -4.22
N LEU A 54 -19.84 2.55 -4.23
CA LEU A 54 -18.78 3.38 -3.66
C LEU A 54 -19.26 4.02 -2.36
N ILE A 55 -18.35 4.12 -1.41
CA ILE A 55 -18.53 4.92 -0.20
C ILE A 55 -17.39 5.92 -0.17
N PHE A 56 -17.72 7.19 -0.28
CA PHE A 56 -16.79 8.29 -0.09
C PHE A 56 -16.75 8.58 1.41
N GLY A 57 -15.60 8.52 2.01
CA GLY A 57 -15.37 8.86 3.42
C GLY A 57 -14.37 9.98 3.52
N ASP A 58 -14.48 10.70 4.59
CA ASP A 58 -13.71 11.91 4.87
C ASP A 58 -12.46 11.49 5.62
N THR A 59 -11.63 10.62 5.16
CA THR A 59 -10.31 10.49 5.77
C THR A 59 -9.57 9.17 5.55
N HIS A 60 -8.30 9.27 5.72
CA HIS A 60 -7.26 8.29 5.99
C HIS A 60 -7.48 7.57 7.35
N SER A 61 -8.65 6.99 7.58
CA SER A 61 -8.84 6.22 8.80
C SER A 61 -8.01 4.94 8.73
N PRO A 62 -7.10 4.69 9.69
CA PRO A 62 -6.29 3.47 9.74
C PRO A 62 -7.13 2.18 9.76
N THR A 63 -8.39 2.29 10.18
CA THR A 63 -9.33 1.16 10.25
C THR A 63 -9.94 0.78 8.90
N VAL A 64 -9.78 1.61 7.87
CA VAL A 64 -10.45 1.43 6.57
C VAL A 64 -9.61 0.62 5.59
N SER A 65 -8.28 0.74 5.63
CA SER A 65 -7.41 -0.02 4.72
C SER A 65 -6.04 -0.28 5.33
N PRO A 66 -5.38 -1.40 4.96
CA PRO A 66 -4.00 -1.69 5.39
C PRO A 66 -3.01 -0.59 4.98
N ALA A 67 -3.22 0.06 3.84
CA ALA A 67 -2.38 1.14 3.37
C ALA A 67 -2.49 2.39 4.28
N ALA A 68 -3.70 2.75 4.70
CA ALA A 68 -3.90 3.87 5.63
C ALA A 68 -3.30 3.58 7.01
N ALA A 69 -3.43 2.34 7.49
CA ALA A 69 -2.80 1.92 8.74
C ALA A 69 -1.27 2.01 8.64
N LEU A 70 -0.70 1.54 7.53
CA LEU A 70 0.74 1.61 7.28
C LEU A 70 1.23 3.06 7.23
N GLN A 71 0.53 3.94 6.50
CA GLN A 71 0.86 5.36 6.43
C GLN A 71 0.83 6.02 7.81
N ALA A 72 -0.17 5.71 8.64
CA ALA A 72 -0.25 6.25 9.99
C ALA A 72 0.94 5.83 10.87
N LEU A 73 1.42 4.60 10.74
CA LEU A 73 2.62 4.12 11.44
C LEU A 73 3.89 4.83 10.94
N VAL A 74 4.00 5.03 9.62
CA VAL A 74 5.10 5.80 9.02
C VAL A 74 5.09 7.24 9.53
N ASP A 75 3.94 7.91 9.56
CA ASP A 75 3.79 9.28 10.07
C ASP A 75 4.23 9.38 11.55
N ILE A 76 3.95 8.36 12.37
CA ILE A 76 4.45 8.28 13.74
C ILE A 76 5.98 8.20 13.77
N ALA A 77 6.59 7.36 12.94
CA ALA A 77 8.04 7.25 12.85
C ALA A 77 8.69 8.56 12.39
N LEU A 78 8.15 9.20 11.35
CA LEU A 78 8.64 10.47 10.82
C LEU A 78 8.54 11.60 11.86
N LYS A 79 7.41 11.66 12.57
CA LYS A 79 7.23 12.62 13.65
C LYS A 79 8.27 12.42 14.77
N ALA A 80 8.54 11.17 15.13
CA ALA A 80 9.55 10.84 16.13
C ALA A 80 10.97 11.22 15.68
N LEU A 81 11.27 11.11 14.39
CA LEU A 81 12.55 11.50 13.78
C LEU A 81 12.67 12.98 13.47
N SER A 82 11.63 13.77 13.64
CA SER A 82 11.71 15.21 13.39
C SER A 82 12.74 15.89 14.31
N PRO A 83 13.45 16.93 13.82
CA PRO A 83 14.49 17.61 14.63
C PRO A 83 14.01 18.15 15.98
N SER A 84 12.71 18.46 16.09
CA SER A 84 12.11 18.99 17.32
C SER A 84 11.83 17.92 18.39
N ILE A 85 11.62 16.67 17.98
CA ILE A 85 11.29 15.55 18.89
C ILE A 85 12.52 14.68 19.11
N ASN A 86 13.16 14.25 18.01
CA ASN A 86 14.38 13.43 17.99
C ASN A 86 14.33 12.22 18.96
N ASP A 87 13.30 11.39 18.82
CA ASP A 87 13.08 10.17 19.59
C ASP A 87 13.22 8.91 18.71
N PRO A 88 14.46 8.46 18.45
CA PRO A 88 14.68 7.28 17.62
C PRO A 88 14.13 5.98 18.23
N GLY A 89 13.95 5.92 19.56
CA GLY A 89 13.35 4.77 20.22
C GLY A 89 11.88 4.59 19.83
N ARG A 90 11.13 5.68 19.76
CA ARG A 90 9.75 5.67 19.30
C ARG A 90 9.63 5.35 17.82
N ALA A 91 10.57 5.83 17.00
CA ALA A 91 10.63 5.47 15.58
C ALA A 91 10.87 3.96 15.40
N VAL A 92 11.73 3.35 16.21
CA VAL A 92 11.96 1.89 16.22
C VAL A 92 10.69 1.13 16.56
N GLN A 93 9.93 1.55 17.58
CA GLN A 93 8.64 0.94 17.93
C GLN A 93 7.62 1.02 16.77
N ALA A 94 7.56 2.13 16.06
CA ALA A 94 6.71 2.26 14.89
C ALA A 94 7.14 1.29 13.77
N ILE A 95 8.45 1.11 13.55
CA ILE A 95 9.01 0.14 12.59
C ILE A 95 8.66 -1.31 12.98
N ASP A 96 8.61 -1.64 14.28
CA ASP A 96 8.17 -2.95 14.76
C ASP A 96 6.74 -3.25 14.29
N HIS A 97 5.83 -2.30 14.49
CA HIS A 97 4.43 -2.45 14.04
C HIS A 97 4.29 -2.42 12.51
N ILE A 98 5.15 -1.70 11.80
CA ILE A 98 5.22 -1.72 10.33
C ILE A 98 5.59 -3.12 9.84
N GLU A 99 6.59 -3.77 10.46
CA GLU A 99 6.99 -5.15 10.14
C GLU A 99 5.82 -6.12 10.35
N ASP A 100 5.16 -6.08 11.50
CA ASP A 100 4.00 -6.92 11.79
C ASP A 100 2.90 -6.75 10.73
N LEU A 101 2.60 -5.51 10.35
CA LEU A 101 1.58 -5.21 9.36
C LEU A 101 1.97 -5.72 7.96
N LEU A 102 3.22 -5.55 7.55
CA LEU A 102 3.72 -6.05 6.27
C LEU A 102 3.70 -7.59 6.22
N MET A 103 4.01 -8.27 7.31
CA MET A 103 3.91 -9.73 7.43
C MET A 103 2.47 -10.23 7.25
N ILE A 104 1.47 -9.43 7.66
CA ILE A 104 0.05 -9.75 7.45
C ILE A 104 -0.38 -9.46 6.00
N ILE A 105 0.17 -8.41 5.37
CA ILE A 105 -0.19 -7.97 4.03
C ILE A 105 0.39 -8.90 2.95
N ALA A 106 1.65 -9.29 3.07
CA ALA A 106 2.39 -10.03 2.05
C ALA A 106 1.66 -11.29 1.52
N PRO A 107 1.17 -12.22 2.35
CA PRO A 107 0.46 -13.40 1.87
C PRO A 107 -0.90 -13.08 1.24
N ARG A 108 -1.55 -11.99 1.68
CA ARG A 108 -2.87 -11.59 1.14
C ARG A 108 -2.77 -11.06 -0.28
N ILE A 109 -1.72 -10.30 -0.60
CA ILE A 109 -1.48 -9.79 -1.95
C ILE A 109 -1.28 -10.93 -2.93
N GLN A 110 -0.55 -11.98 -2.56
CA GLN A 110 -0.33 -13.15 -3.40
C GLN A 110 -1.65 -13.87 -3.72
N HIS A 111 -2.47 -14.14 -2.72
CA HIS A 111 -3.78 -14.77 -2.91
C HIS A 111 -4.75 -13.93 -3.77
N GLU A 112 -4.67 -12.61 -3.70
CA GLU A 112 -5.51 -11.72 -4.52
C GLU A 112 -5.04 -11.68 -5.97
N SER A 113 -3.73 -11.78 -6.24
CA SER A 113 -3.18 -11.87 -7.59
C SER A 113 -3.70 -13.13 -8.31
N ASP A 114 -3.71 -14.26 -7.64
CA ASP A 114 -4.19 -15.54 -8.18
C ASP A 114 -5.70 -15.51 -8.50
N ARG A 115 -6.49 -14.81 -7.69
CA ARG A 115 -7.96 -14.66 -7.90
C ARG A 115 -8.31 -13.64 -8.98
N SER A 116 -7.44 -12.73 -9.32
CA SER A 116 -7.70 -11.65 -10.29
C SER A 116 -7.86 -12.16 -11.74
N ALA A 117 -7.31 -13.30 -12.07
CA ALA A 117 -7.37 -13.87 -13.43
C ALA A 117 -8.78 -14.19 -13.93
N THR A 118 -9.77 -14.31 -13.03
CA THR A 118 -11.16 -14.72 -13.35
C THR A 118 -12.17 -13.61 -13.17
N THR A 119 -11.78 -12.40 -12.78
CA THR A 119 -12.71 -11.32 -12.45
C THR A 119 -12.97 -10.38 -13.64
N ARG A 120 -14.22 -9.90 -13.76
CA ARG A 120 -14.62 -8.84 -14.69
C ARG A 120 -14.37 -7.43 -14.11
N ILE A 121 -13.61 -7.34 -13.04
CA ILE A 121 -13.17 -6.09 -12.44
C ILE A 121 -11.68 -5.94 -12.71
N ARG A 122 -11.33 -4.81 -13.28
CA ARG A 122 -9.94 -4.33 -13.34
C ARG A 122 -9.84 -3.10 -12.46
N GLY A 123 -8.69 -2.84 -11.90
CA GLY A 123 -8.49 -1.63 -11.12
C GLY A 123 -7.09 -1.54 -10.58
N THR A 124 -6.71 -0.32 -10.27
CA THR A 124 -5.43 -0.05 -9.64
C THR A 124 -5.51 -0.54 -8.20
N ARG A 125 -4.90 -1.67 -7.95
CA ARG A 125 -4.66 -2.19 -6.59
C ARG A 125 -3.24 -1.85 -6.22
N ARG A 126 -3.02 -1.54 -4.95
CA ARG A 126 -1.66 -1.38 -4.45
C ARG A 126 -0.92 -2.71 -4.61
N THR A 127 0.23 -2.64 -5.23
CA THR A 127 1.14 -3.78 -5.38
C THR A 127 1.93 -3.99 -4.09
N TRP A 128 2.59 -5.13 -3.97
CA TRP A 128 3.56 -5.35 -2.89
C TRP A 128 4.65 -4.28 -2.87
N ALA A 129 5.15 -3.90 -4.06
CA ALA A 129 6.14 -2.84 -4.19
C ALA A 129 5.64 -1.49 -3.63
N ASP A 130 4.36 -1.14 -3.83
CA ASP A 130 3.78 0.09 -3.28
C ASP A 130 3.73 0.07 -1.74
N TYR A 131 3.38 -1.08 -1.14
CA TYR A 131 3.38 -1.22 0.31
C TYR A 131 4.80 -1.10 0.90
N VAL A 132 5.78 -1.75 0.28
CA VAL A 132 7.18 -1.66 0.71
C VAL A 132 7.70 -0.23 0.56
N THR A 133 7.37 0.46 -0.54
CA THR A 133 7.71 1.87 -0.76
C THR A 133 7.20 2.77 0.36
N VAL A 134 5.90 2.71 0.64
CA VAL A 134 5.27 3.50 1.72
C VAL A 134 5.92 3.21 3.06
N ALA A 135 6.20 1.94 3.36
CA ALA A 135 6.74 1.51 4.63
C ALA A 135 8.17 1.96 4.91
N THR A 136 8.98 2.14 3.86
CA THR A 136 10.43 2.22 4.05
C THR A 136 11.09 3.47 3.51
N ASP A 137 10.62 4.04 2.39
CA ASP A 137 11.40 5.06 1.66
C ASP A 137 11.55 6.37 2.45
N GLU A 138 10.47 6.87 3.05
CA GLU A 138 10.54 8.09 3.85
C GLU A 138 11.29 7.87 5.16
N ILE A 139 11.04 6.76 5.86
CA ILE A 139 11.76 6.42 7.09
C ILE A 139 13.26 6.32 6.81
N ARG A 140 13.66 5.66 5.70
CA ARG A 140 15.06 5.59 5.28
C ARG A 140 15.64 7.00 5.09
N HIS A 141 14.92 7.88 4.39
CA HIS A 141 15.38 9.24 4.14
C HIS A 141 15.61 10.02 5.46
N TYR A 142 14.65 9.96 6.38
CA TYR A 142 14.71 10.67 7.65
C TYR A 142 15.57 9.97 8.72
N SER A 143 16.04 8.75 8.47
CA SER A 143 16.93 8.01 9.39
C SER A 143 18.40 8.40 9.28
N SER A 144 18.76 9.33 8.40
CA SER A 144 20.13 9.82 8.25
C SER A 144 20.70 10.26 9.61
N GLY A 145 21.88 9.75 9.95
CA GLY A 145 22.51 9.99 11.26
C GLY A 145 21.92 9.20 12.45
N SER A 146 20.89 8.39 12.26
CA SER A 146 20.32 7.55 13.31
C SER A 146 20.62 6.07 13.11
N THR A 147 21.78 5.62 13.57
CA THR A 147 22.23 4.22 13.44
C THR A 147 21.22 3.21 14.01
N GLN A 148 20.50 3.58 15.08
CA GLN A 148 19.50 2.71 15.70
C GLN A 148 18.33 2.45 14.75
N VAL A 149 17.83 3.48 14.09
CA VAL A 149 16.70 3.40 13.15
C VAL A 149 17.11 2.69 11.87
N GLN A 150 18.28 3.02 11.30
CA GLN A 150 18.85 2.36 10.12
C GLN A 150 19.01 0.86 10.36
N ARG A 151 19.55 0.48 11.51
CA ARG A 151 19.75 -0.92 11.90
C ARG A 151 18.41 -1.66 12.04
N ARG A 152 17.39 -1.01 12.62
CA ARG A 152 16.07 -1.61 12.76
C ARG A 152 15.36 -1.76 11.40
N LEU A 153 15.45 -0.74 10.54
CA LEU A 153 14.88 -0.78 9.19
C LEU A 153 15.55 -1.88 8.34
N ARG A 154 16.87 -2.03 8.46
CA ARG A 154 17.61 -3.14 7.83
C ARG A 154 17.13 -4.50 8.31
N SER A 155 16.92 -4.66 9.61
CA SER A 155 16.38 -5.89 10.21
C SER A 155 15.00 -6.23 9.66
N LEU A 156 14.08 -5.26 9.56
CA LEU A 156 12.77 -5.42 8.96
C LEU A 156 12.86 -5.97 7.52
N LEU A 157 13.71 -5.36 6.69
CA LEU A 157 13.88 -5.80 5.29
C LEU A 157 14.41 -7.23 5.19
N LEU A 158 15.37 -7.61 6.05
CA LEU A 158 15.91 -8.97 6.12
C LEU A 158 14.86 -9.99 6.63
N THR A 159 14.06 -9.62 7.63
CA THR A 159 12.95 -10.46 8.11
C THR A 159 11.97 -10.75 7.00
N LEU A 160 11.56 -9.73 6.25
CA LEU A 160 10.64 -9.88 5.11
C LEU A 160 11.25 -10.72 3.98
N LEU A 161 12.54 -10.54 3.66
CA LEU A 161 13.23 -11.37 2.67
C LEU A 161 13.25 -12.85 3.05
N ASN A 162 13.36 -13.17 4.35
CA ASN A 162 13.32 -14.54 4.83
C ASN A 162 11.91 -15.14 4.87
N ALA A 163 10.89 -14.31 5.06
CA ALA A 163 9.51 -14.76 5.25
C ALA A 163 8.68 -14.77 3.96
N CYS A 164 8.97 -13.86 3.03
CA CYS A 164 8.23 -13.72 1.78
C CYS A 164 8.75 -14.66 0.68
N PRO A 165 7.90 -15.06 -0.28
CA PRO A 165 8.31 -15.85 -1.43
C PRO A 165 9.20 -15.03 -2.39
N PRO A 166 10.00 -15.70 -3.25
CA PRO A 166 10.99 -15.06 -4.12
C PRO A 166 10.44 -13.99 -5.08
N ASP A 167 9.20 -14.11 -5.53
CA ASP A 167 8.53 -13.14 -6.39
C ASP A 167 8.26 -11.80 -5.69
N GLN A 168 8.26 -11.79 -4.36
CA GLN A 168 8.11 -10.58 -3.53
C GLN A 168 9.46 -9.97 -3.10
N HIS A 169 10.60 -10.59 -3.40
CA HIS A 169 11.92 -10.12 -2.99
C HIS A 169 12.39 -8.84 -3.69
N PRO A 170 12.15 -8.61 -5.02
CA PRO A 170 12.76 -7.49 -5.73
C PRO A 170 12.57 -6.11 -5.07
N PRO A 171 11.36 -5.70 -4.61
CA PRO A 171 11.20 -4.42 -3.95
C PRO A 171 11.91 -4.34 -2.59
N LEU A 172 12.07 -5.44 -1.88
CA LEU A 172 12.79 -5.52 -0.60
C LEU A 172 14.30 -5.38 -0.80
N THR A 173 14.87 -6.12 -1.76
CA THR A 173 16.29 -6.07 -2.10
C THR A 173 16.69 -4.67 -2.54
N THR A 174 15.90 -4.05 -3.41
CA THR A 174 16.17 -2.67 -3.87
C THR A 174 16.26 -1.69 -2.71
N ARG A 175 15.40 -1.80 -1.68
CA ARG A 175 15.42 -0.92 -0.51
C ARG A 175 16.55 -1.23 0.45
N LEU A 176 16.89 -2.50 0.60
CA LEU A 176 18.04 -2.92 1.40
C LEU A 176 19.34 -2.36 0.81
N ASP A 177 19.55 -2.52 -0.49
CA ASP A 177 20.71 -1.97 -1.20
C ASP A 177 20.80 -0.45 -1.08
N ALA A 178 19.65 0.25 -1.22
CA ALA A 178 19.58 1.69 -1.06
C ALA A 178 19.91 2.17 0.37
N LEU A 179 19.48 1.41 1.39
CA LEU A 179 19.79 1.68 2.78
C LEU A 179 21.28 1.43 3.07
N ASP A 180 21.82 0.30 2.64
CA ASP A 180 23.22 -0.06 2.85
C ASP A 180 24.14 0.95 2.14
N ALA A 181 23.79 1.39 0.92
CA ALA A 181 24.52 2.46 0.21
C ALA A 181 24.41 3.83 0.88
N GLN A 182 23.30 4.15 1.55
CA GLN A 182 23.16 5.38 2.34
C GLN A 182 24.05 5.33 3.57
N VAL A 183 24.01 4.24 4.32
CA VAL A 183 24.83 4.04 5.52
C VAL A 183 26.32 4.16 5.17
N GLN A 184 26.77 3.52 4.08
CA GLN A 184 28.16 3.61 3.63
C GLN A 184 28.61 5.05 3.41
N ARG A 185 27.81 5.86 2.71
CA ARG A 185 28.14 7.30 2.47
C ARG A 185 28.16 8.17 3.73
N GLU A 186 27.45 7.79 4.77
CA GLU A 186 27.43 8.53 6.05
C GLU A 186 28.68 8.26 6.91
N TRP A 187 29.43 7.20 6.60
CA TRP A 187 30.64 6.81 7.30
C TRP A 187 31.94 7.19 6.55
N GLU A 188 31.83 7.69 5.32
CA GLU A 188 32.94 8.26 4.51
C GLU A 188 33.12 9.75 4.79
#